data_77dd4bf5158604e0248f0a296f3e91ec
#
_entry.id   77dd4bf5158604e0248f0a296f3e91ec
#
_cell.length_a   1.000
_cell.length_b   1.000
_cell.length_c   1.000
_cell.angle_alpha   90.00
_cell.angle_beta   90.00
_cell.angle_gamma   90.00
#
_symmetry.space_group_name_H-M   'P 1'
#
loop_
_entity.id
_entity.type
_entity.pdbx_description
1 polymer ?
#
loop_
_entity_poly.entity_id
_entity_poly.type
_entity_poly.pdbx_seq_one_letter_code
_entity_poly.pdbx_strand_id
1 'polypeptide(L)'
;MPKERTQPPLSEAPLRADARRNREKLIEVASLAFSEQGAAASLEDIARRAGVGIGTLYRHFPTREHLVESVYRRELELLATAARDLIAEEEPAEAIEEWMNRFVNYMAAKRGMANSLKLLFTSNSTLFAEGSKLLHTAFEGLLDNAVKADAVKGDIEAADVLNALFAIYSIPEGPEWRDRARRIVRLVMDGLRR
;
A
#
# COMPACT_ATOMS: atom_id res chain seq x y z
N MET A 1 30.77 46.84 29.13
CA MET A 1 29.74 45.80 29.23
C MET A 1 29.35 45.37 27.85
N PRO A 2 29.70 44.16 27.36
CA PRO A 2 29.26 43.69 26.04
C PRO A 2 27.84 43.17 26.14
N LYS A 3 26.97 43.56 25.20
CA LYS A 3 25.59 43.08 25.07
C LYS A 3 25.60 41.66 24.56
N GLU A 4 25.09 40.75 25.34
CA GLU A 4 24.76 39.38 24.95
C GLU A 4 23.77 39.39 23.77
N ARG A 5 24.18 38.89 22.61
CA ARG A 5 23.29 38.60 21.48
C ARG A 5 22.51 37.35 21.77
N THR A 6 21.29 37.47 22.28
CA THR A 6 20.33 36.39 22.37
C THR A 6 19.99 35.96 20.93
N GLN A 7 20.45 34.73 20.54
CA GLN A 7 20.00 34.14 19.29
C GLN A 7 18.49 33.83 19.40
N PRO A 8 17.69 34.16 18.37
CA PRO A 8 16.28 33.79 18.37
C PRO A 8 16.13 32.25 18.39
N PRO A 9 15.11 31.68 19.08
CA PRO A 9 14.89 30.26 19.11
C PRO A 9 14.66 29.76 17.67
N LEU A 10 15.39 28.70 17.27
CA LEU A 10 15.19 28.01 16.01
C LEU A 10 13.71 27.63 15.93
N SER A 11 12.98 28.08 14.90
CA SER A 11 11.57 27.84 14.79
C SER A 11 11.33 26.33 14.72
N GLU A 12 10.50 25.78 15.59
CA GLU A 12 10.15 24.33 15.65
C GLU A 12 9.50 23.83 14.34
N ALA A 13 8.99 24.71 13.51
CA ALA A 13 8.30 24.39 12.27
C ALA A 13 9.17 23.64 11.22
N PRO A 14 10.44 24.01 10.95
CA PRO A 14 11.32 23.25 10.07
C PRO A 14 11.63 21.87 10.58
N LEU A 15 11.89 21.71 11.88
CA LEU A 15 12.18 20.42 12.50
C LEU A 15 11.00 19.45 12.42
N ARG A 16 9.78 19.93 12.60
CA ARG A 16 8.56 19.13 12.45
C ARG A 16 8.32 18.72 10.98
N ALA A 17 8.60 19.60 10.03
CA ALA A 17 8.51 19.32 8.61
C ALA A 17 9.55 18.27 8.18
N ASP A 18 10.78 18.35 8.68
CA ASP A 18 11.83 17.36 8.42
C ASP A 18 11.49 15.99 9.01
N ALA A 19 10.98 15.97 10.24
CA ALA A 19 10.53 14.74 10.88
C ALA A 19 9.42 14.05 10.09
N ARG A 20 8.44 14.82 9.59
CA ARG A 20 7.37 14.27 8.75
C ARG A 20 7.92 13.71 7.43
N ARG A 21 8.77 14.44 6.72
CA ARG A 21 9.42 13.97 5.49
C ARG A 21 10.21 12.69 5.71
N ASN A 22 10.97 12.61 6.80
CA ASN A 22 11.73 11.40 7.15
C ASN A 22 10.80 10.21 7.43
N ARG A 23 9.67 10.44 8.12
CA ARG A 23 8.68 9.40 8.38
C ARG A 23 8.05 8.88 7.09
N GLU A 24 7.63 9.77 6.20
CA GLU A 24 7.05 9.42 4.90
C GLU A 24 8.03 8.61 4.05
N LYS A 25 9.29 9.07 3.97
CA LYS A 25 10.35 8.38 3.23
C LYS A 25 10.67 7.00 3.81
N LEU A 26 10.66 6.85 5.13
CA LEU A 26 10.83 5.54 5.77
C LEU A 26 9.71 4.56 5.39
N ILE A 27 8.46 5.02 5.35
CA ILE A 27 7.32 4.19 4.95
C ILE A 27 7.44 3.77 3.48
N GLU A 28 7.80 4.70 2.60
CA GLU A 28 7.99 4.42 1.17
C GLU A 28 9.10 3.39 0.92
N VAL A 29 10.27 3.61 1.51
CA VAL A 29 11.41 2.70 1.39
C VAL A 29 11.10 1.34 2.01
N ALA A 30 10.37 1.30 3.12
CA ALA A 30 9.95 0.06 3.75
C ALA A 30 8.98 -0.75 2.87
N SER A 31 8.02 -0.10 2.21
CA SER A 31 7.11 -0.77 1.27
C SER A 31 7.90 -1.46 0.15
N LEU A 32 8.85 -0.75 -0.47
CA LEU A 32 9.71 -1.31 -1.50
C LEU A 32 10.56 -2.48 -0.97
N ALA A 33 11.21 -2.31 0.20
CA ALA A 33 12.02 -3.35 0.80
C ALA A 33 11.22 -4.63 1.10
N PHE A 34 10.00 -4.50 1.64
CA PHE A 34 9.10 -5.63 1.89
C PHE A 34 8.66 -6.32 0.60
N SER A 35 8.41 -5.56 -0.46
CA SER A 35 7.99 -6.13 -1.76
C SER A 35 9.12 -6.83 -2.52
N GLU A 36 10.39 -6.42 -2.31
CA GLU A 36 11.59 -6.95 -2.95
C GLU A 36 12.22 -8.12 -2.18
N GLN A 37 12.35 -7.97 -0.87
CA GLN A 37 13.11 -8.86 0.01
C GLN A 37 12.20 -9.73 0.90
N GLY A 38 10.92 -9.46 0.91
CA GLY A 38 9.97 -10.21 1.73
C GLY A 38 10.26 -10.08 3.22
N ALA A 39 10.20 -11.20 3.93
CA ALA A 39 10.47 -11.27 5.37
C ALA A 39 11.93 -10.95 5.73
N ALA A 40 12.86 -11.04 4.78
CA ALA A 40 14.29 -10.76 5.00
C ALA A 40 14.62 -9.26 5.07
N ALA A 41 13.69 -8.36 4.70
CA ALA A 41 13.89 -6.91 4.80
C ALA A 41 14.23 -6.50 6.25
N SER A 42 15.41 -5.93 6.49
CA SER A 42 15.85 -5.48 7.81
C SER A 42 15.58 -4.00 8.04
N LEU A 43 15.34 -3.61 9.30
CA LEU A 43 15.13 -2.20 9.66
C LEU A 43 16.39 -1.35 9.42
N GLU A 44 17.57 -1.94 9.57
CA GLU A 44 18.87 -1.31 9.30
C GLU A 44 19.01 -0.98 7.81
N ASP A 45 18.64 -1.92 6.92
CA ASP A 45 18.68 -1.69 5.47
C ASP A 45 17.65 -0.62 5.06
N ILE A 46 16.46 -0.66 5.62
CA ILE A 46 15.41 0.34 5.38
C ILE A 46 15.91 1.74 5.80
N ALA A 47 16.48 1.90 7.01
CA ALA A 47 17.01 3.18 7.48
C ALA A 47 18.13 3.69 6.56
N ARG A 48 19.07 2.82 6.19
CA ARG A 48 20.18 3.14 5.28
C ARG A 48 19.68 3.59 3.90
N ARG A 49 18.73 2.87 3.30
CA ARG A 49 18.11 3.20 1.99
C ARG A 49 17.31 4.50 2.06
N ALA A 50 16.67 4.79 3.19
CA ALA A 50 15.98 6.05 3.43
C ALA A 50 16.93 7.24 3.69
N GLY A 51 18.23 6.98 3.90
CA GLY A 51 19.23 8.00 4.19
C GLY A 51 19.13 8.57 5.60
N VAL A 52 18.61 7.79 6.57
CA VAL A 52 18.50 8.18 7.98
C VAL A 52 19.24 7.19 8.89
N GLY A 53 19.62 7.64 10.07
CA GLY A 53 20.17 6.74 11.08
C GLY A 53 19.12 5.80 11.67
N ILE A 54 19.54 4.59 12.09
CA ILE A 54 18.65 3.60 12.71
C ILE A 54 17.94 4.16 13.97
N GLY A 55 18.61 5.01 14.75
CA GLY A 55 18.00 5.69 15.89
C GLY A 55 16.87 6.65 15.49
N THR A 56 16.92 7.24 14.30
CA THR A 56 15.83 8.05 13.74
C THR A 56 14.64 7.19 13.35
N LEU A 57 14.89 6.00 12.76
CA LEU A 57 13.84 5.03 12.47
C LEU A 57 13.10 4.63 13.75
N TYR A 58 13.83 4.23 14.81
CA TYR A 58 13.20 3.81 16.07
C TYR A 58 12.46 4.93 16.81
N ARG A 59 12.83 6.20 16.61
CA ARG A 59 12.03 7.33 17.13
C ARG A 59 10.69 7.46 16.44
N HIS A 60 10.60 7.14 15.13
CA HIS A 60 9.34 7.18 14.38
C HIS A 60 8.52 5.91 14.53
N PHE A 61 9.21 4.77 14.61
CA PHE A 61 8.61 3.43 14.64
C PHE A 61 9.32 2.60 15.72
N PRO A 62 8.84 2.63 16.97
CA PRO A 62 9.48 1.96 18.10
C PRO A 62 9.67 0.45 17.91
N THR A 63 8.81 -0.19 17.12
CA THR A 63 8.91 -1.60 16.74
C THR A 63 8.71 -1.79 15.24
N ARG A 64 9.06 -2.98 14.73
CA ARG A 64 8.80 -3.39 13.35
C ARG A 64 7.30 -3.32 13.02
N GLU A 65 6.44 -3.71 13.97
CA GLU A 65 5.00 -3.73 13.81
C GLU A 65 4.43 -2.33 13.58
N HIS A 66 4.93 -1.29 14.26
CA HIS A 66 4.52 0.11 14.02
C HIS A 66 4.87 0.58 12.61
N LEU A 67 6.04 0.18 12.09
CA LEU A 67 6.40 0.47 10.70
C LEU A 67 5.51 -0.29 9.73
N VAL A 68 5.30 -1.59 9.97
CA VAL A 68 4.44 -2.44 9.14
C VAL A 68 3.00 -1.94 9.11
N GLU A 69 2.43 -1.54 10.24
CA GLU A 69 1.08 -0.94 10.28
C GLU A 69 1.01 0.33 9.43
N SER A 70 2.03 1.20 9.54
CA SER A 70 2.07 2.44 8.77
C SER A 70 2.22 2.20 7.27
N VAL A 71 3.02 1.21 6.87
CA VAL A 71 3.15 0.77 5.47
C VAL A 71 1.81 0.19 4.98
N TYR A 72 1.19 -0.70 5.74
CA TYR A 72 -0.09 -1.33 5.38
C TYR A 72 -1.19 -0.29 5.14
N ARG A 73 -1.35 0.68 6.07
CA ARG A 73 -2.34 1.77 5.91
C ARG A 73 -2.05 2.62 4.66
N ARG A 74 -0.78 2.98 4.43
CA ARG A 74 -0.39 3.76 3.25
C ARG A 74 -0.70 3.03 1.95
N GLU A 75 -0.39 1.75 1.85
CA GLU A 75 -0.68 0.96 0.65
C GLU A 75 -2.19 0.90 0.33
N LEU A 76 -3.01 0.76 1.37
CA LEU A 76 -4.47 0.82 1.22
C LEU A 76 -4.96 2.20 0.76
N GLU A 77 -4.43 3.27 1.34
CA GLU A 77 -4.75 4.65 0.95
C GLU A 77 -4.34 4.94 -0.50
N LEU A 78 -3.17 4.44 -0.92
CA LEU A 78 -2.70 4.58 -2.31
C LEU A 78 -3.64 3.87 -3.29
N LEU A 79 -4.10 2.65 -2.97
CA LEU A 79 -5.07 1.94 -3.81
C LEU A 79 -6.43 2.65 -3.87
N ALA A 80 -6.91 3.16 -2.73
CA ALA A 80 -8.18 3.89 -2.69
C ALA A 80 -8.10 5.22 -3.46
N THR A 81 -6.96 5.92 -3.40
CA THR A 81 -6.72 7.15 -4.16
C THR A 81 -6.62 6.83 -5.65
N ALA A 82 -5.82 5.80 -6.00
CA ALA A 82 -5.67 5.37 -7.39
C ALA A 82 -6.99 5.02 -8.07
N ALA A 83 -7.96 4.45 -7.34
CA ALA A 83 -9.29 4.17 -7.91
C ALA A 83 -10.00 5.46 -8.37
N ARG A 84 -9.94 6.52 -7.56
CA ARG A 84 -10.55 7.81 -7.91
C ARG A 84 -9.86 8.49 -9.09
N ASP A 85 -8.51 8.46 -9.09
CA ASP A 85 -7.71 9.08 -10.15
C ASP A 85 -7.94 8.37 -11.48
N LEU A 86 -7.93 7.03 -11.48
CA LEU A 86 -8.15 6.20 -12.66
C LEU A 86 -9.56 6.38 -13.26
N ILE A 87 -10.60 6.53 -12.42
CA ILE A 87 -11.96 6.84 -12.89
C ILE A 87 -12.00 8.17 -13.67
N ALA A 88 -11.15 9.12 -13.29
CA ALA A 88 -11.13 10.46 -13.89
C ALA A 88 -10.23 10.53 -15.16
N GLU A 89 -9.21 9.67 -15.25
CA GLU A 89 -8.13 9.81 -16.23
C GLU A 89 -8.13 8.73 -17.32
N GLU A 90 -8.72 7.54 -17.06
CA GLU A 90 -8.63 6.37 -17.94
C GLU A 90 -9.99 5.92 -18.47
N GLU A 91 -9.96 5.16 -19.57
CA GLU A 91 -11.14 4.43 -20.04
C GLU A 91 -11.59 3.40 -18.99
N PRO A 92 -12.90 3.20 -18.80
CA PRO A 92 -13.43 2.46 -17.65
C PRO A 92 -12.90 1.02 -17.49
N ALA A 93 -12.72 0.26 -18.57
CA ALA A 93 -12.16 -1.09 -18.49
C ALA A 93 -10.64 -1.07 -18.19
N GLU A 94 -9.93 -0.10 -18.73
CA GLU A 94 -8.49 0.09 -18.51
C GLU A 94 -8.22 0.54 -17.07
N ALA A 95 -9.09 1.39 -16.51
CA ALA A 95 -9.03 1.81 -15.11
C ALA A 95 -9.11 0.61 -14.15
N ILE A 96 -10.02 -0.35 -14.40
CA ILE A 96 -10.11 -1.58 -13.61
C ILE A 96 -8.82 -2.40 -13.75
N GLU A 97 -8.33 -2.62 -14.96
CA GLU A 97 -7.14 -3.44 -15.22
C GLU A 97 -5.90 -2.83 -14.55
N GLU A 98 -5.69 -1.52 -14.68
CA GLU A 98 -4.58 -0.83 -14.06
C GLU A 98 -4.68 -0.87 -12.53
N TRP A 99 -5.86 -0.68 -11.95
CA TRP A 99 -6.06 -0.81 -10.52
C TRP A 99 -5.73 -2.22 -10.01
N MET A 100 -6.15 -3.26 -10.72
CA MET A 100 -5.81 -4.64 -10.38
C MET A 100 -4.30 -4.90 -10.48
N ASN A 101 -3.59 -4.28 -11.42
CA ASN A 101 -2.12 -4.35 -11.49
C ASN A 101 -1.46 -3.65 -10.29
N ARG A 102 -1.99 -2.52 -9.82
CA ARG A 102 -1.53 -1.87 -8.58
C ARG A 102 -1.83 -2.74 -7.35
N PHE A 103 -2.97 -3.43 -7.34
CA PHE A 103 -3.30 -4.39 -6.30
C PHE A 103 -2.29 -5.55 -6.22
N VAL A 104 -1.72 -6.01 -7.35
CA VAL A 104 -0.62 -6.99 -7.34
C VAL A 104 0.61 -6.46 -6.60
N ASN A 105 0.95 -5.17 -6.76
CA ASN A 105 2.07 -4.56 -6.03
C ASN A 105 1.79 -4.47 -4.52
N TYR A 106 0.58 -4.09 -4.13
CA TYR A 106 0.12 -4.15 -2.73
C TYR A 106 0.25 -5.57 -2.15
N MET A 107 -0.15 -6.59 -2.91
CA MET A 107 -0.03 -7.99 -2.47
C MET A 107 1.43 -8.41 -2.27
N ALA A 108 2.37 -7.92 -3.10
CA ALA A 108 3.79 -8.18 -2.92
C ALA A 108 4.31 -7.62 -1.58
N ALA A 109 4.01 -6.35 -1.27
CA ALA A 109 4.37 -5.74 0.00
C ALA A 109 3.71 -6.44 1.19
N LYS A 110 2.41 -6.77 1.08
CA LYS A 110 1.65 -7.49 2.11
C LYS A 110 2.27 -8.85 2.44
N ARG A 111 2.72 -9.60 1.44
CA ARG A 111 3.41 -10.88 1.64
C ARG A 111 4.70 -10.71 2.42
N GLY A 112 5.52 -9.72 2.08
CA GLY A 112 6.75 -9.41 2.81
C GLY A 112 6.53 -9.00 4.27
N MET A 113 5.33 -8.56 4.61
CA MET A 113 4.92 -8.17 5.95
C MET A 113 4.12 -9.26 6.70
N ALA A 114 3.91 -10.45 6.11
CA ALA A 114 2.91 -11.44 6.56
C ALA A 114 3.00 -11.77 8.05
N ASN A 115 4.20 -12.00 8.59
CA ASN A 115 4.39 -12.35 9.99
C ASN A 115 3.98 -11.22 10.95
N SER A 116 4.41 -9.99 10.68
CA SER A 116 4.02 -8.83 11.50
C SER A 116 2.54 -8.50 11.34
N LEU A 117 1.97 -8.61 10.14
CA LEU A 117 0.53 -8.41 9.91
C LEU A 117 -0.32 -9.45 10.63
N LYS A 118 0.11 -10.70 10.70
CA LYS A 118 -0.58 -11.74 11.48
C LYS A 118 -0.69 -11.35 12.96
N LEU A 119 0.38 -10.84 13.55
CA LEU A 119 0.39 -10.36 14.93
C LEU A 119 -0.53 -9.14 15.10
N LEU A 120 -0.44 -8.17 14.19
CA LEU A 120 -1.26 -6.96 14.22
C LEU A 120 -2.76 -7.27 14.09
N PHE A 121 -3.14 -8.15 13.18
CA PHE A 121 -4.56 -8.51 12.99
C PHE A 121 -5.12 -9.32 14.17
N THR A 122 -4.27 -10.04 14.89
CA THR A 122 -4.68 -10.73 16.12
C THR A 122 -4.87 -9.74 17.27
N SER A 123 -4.02 -8.72 17.39
CA SER A 123 -4.09 -7.71 18.46
C SER A 123 -5.03 -6.55 18.14
N ASN A 124 -5.28 -6.26 16.86
CA ASN A 124 -6.12 -5.18 16.37
C ASN A 124 -7.00 -5.69 15.22
N SER A 125 -8.15 -6.28 15.57
CA SER A 125 -9.09 -6.85 14.59
C SER A 125 -9.73 -5.79 13.68
N THR A 126 -9.82 -4.53 14.11
CA THR A 126 -10.41 -3.44 13.32
C THR A 126 -9.53 -3.04 12.15
N LEU A 127 -8.20 -3.13 12.28
CA LEU A 127 -7.26 -2.79 11.20
C LEU A 127 -7.54 -3.56 9.91
N PHE A 128 -7.79 -4.87 10.02
CA PHE A 128 -8.12 -5.69 8.86
C PHE A 128 -9.48 -5.35 8.26
N ALA A 129 -10.50 -5.16 9.12
CA ALA A 129 -11.85 -4.84 8.68
C ALA A 129 -11.92 -3.48 7.99
N GLU A 130 -11.25 -2.45 8.53
CA GLU A 130 -11.14 -1.12 7.94
C GLU A 130 -10.45 -1.19 6.56
N GLY A 131 -9.34 -1.91 6.46
CA GLY A 131 -8.61 -2.09 5.21
C GLY A 131 -9.43 -2.83 4.14
N SER A 132 -10.14 -3.90 4.52
CA SER A 132 -11.02 -4.64 3.62
C SER A 132 -12.16 -3.76 3.11
N LYS A 133 -12.81 -2.99 3.99
CA LYS A 133 -13.88 -2.05 3.62
C LYS A 133 -13.37 -0.98 2.64
N LEU A 134 -12.18 -0.41 2.90
CA LEU A 134 -11.59 0.61 2.04
C LEU A 134 -11.34 0.09 0.62
N LEU A 135 -10.77 -1.12 0.49
CA LEU A 135 -10.53 -1.75 -0.81
C LEU A 135 -11.83 -2.08 -1.53
N HIS A 136 -12.83 -2.59 -0.80
CA HIS A 136 -14.13 -2.91 -1.38
C HIS A 136 -14.80 -1.66 -1.96
N THR A 137 -14.89 -0.59 -1.17
CA THR A 137 -15.49 0.68 -1.64
C THR A 137 -14.74 1.28 -2.82
N ALA A 138 -13.40 1.20 -2.84
CA ALA A 138 -12.59 1.71 -3.94
C ALA A 138 -12.83 0.93 -5.24
N PHE A 139 -12.87 -0.40 -5.17
CA PHE A 139 -13.11 -1.26 -6.33
C PHE A 139 -14.57 -1.20 -6.83
N GLU A 140 -15.53 -1.13 -5.91
CA GLU A 140 -16.95 -0.94 -6.23
C GLU A 140 -17.17 0.32 -7.07
N GLY A 141 -16.52 1.44 -6.72
CA GLY A 141 -16.57 2.66 -7.52
C GLY A 141 -16.04 2.51 -8.95
N LEU A 142 -14.93 1.76 -9.13
CA LEU A 142 -14.39 1.43 -10.47
C LEU A 142 -15.35 0.55 -11.27
N LEU A 143 -15.87 -0.49 -10.64
CA LEU A 143 -16.79 -1.43 -11.29
C LEU A 143 -18.09 -0.74 -11.70
N ASP A 144 -18.68 0.06 -10.83
CA ASP A 144 -19.89 0.84 -11.10
C ASP A 144 -19.69 1.80 -12.29
N ASN A 145 -18.53 2.48 -12.34
CA ASN A 145 -18.19 3.36 -13.45
C ASN A 145 -18.14 2.59 -14.77
N ALA A 146 -17.50 1.43 -14.78
CA ALA A 146 -17.34 0.61 -15.98
C ALA A 146 -18.65 -0.05 -16.42
N VAL A 147 -19.52 -0.45 -15.50
CA VAL A 147 -20.88 -0.96 -15.79
C VAL A 147 -21.75 0.14 -16.41
N LYS A 148 -21.73 1.36 -15.84
CA LYS A 148 -22.46 2.51 -16.39
C LYS A 148 -22.03 2.90 -17.80
N ALA A 149 -20.74 2.70 -18.11
CA ALA A 149 -20.18 2.94 -19.43
C ALA A 149 -20.37 1.77 -20.41
N ASP A 150 -21.05 0.69 -20.00
CA ASP A 150 -21.23 -0.55 -20.78
C ASP A 150 -19.91 -1.26 -21.17
N ALA A 151 -18.82 -0.98 -20.43
CA ALA A 151 -17.48 -1.51 -20.72
C ALA A 151 -17.26 -2.92 -20.14
N VAL A 152 -18.04 -3.30 -19.12
CA VAL A 152 -17.98 -4.61 -18.46
C VAL A 152 -19.38 -5.14 -18.17
N LYS A 153 -19.47 -6.44 -17.84
CA LYS A 153 -20.72 -7.11 -17.47
C LYS A 153 -21.29 -6.51 -16.18
N GLY A 154 -22.61 -6.33 -16.12
CA GLY A 154 -23.31 -5.74 -14.99
C GLY A 154 -23.85 -6.72 -13.96
N ASP A 155 -23.60 -8.03 -14.12
CA ASP A 155 -24.08 -9.12 -13.27
C ASP A 155 -22.98 -9.67 -12.33
N ILE A 156 -21.87 -8.94 -12.18
CA ILE A 156 -20.72 -9.32 -11.36
C ILE A 156 -20.60 -8.37 -10.16
N GLU A 157 -20.45 -8.94 -8.98
CA GLU A 157 -20.29 -8.16 -7.76
C GLU A 157 -18.80 -7.85 -7.48
N ALA A 158 -18.52 -6.64 -6.96
CA ALA A 158 -17.18 -6.21 -6.58
C ALA A 158 -16.53 -7.16 -5.58
N ALA A 159 -17.31 -7.74 -4.66
CA ALA A 159 -16.85 -8.71 -3.69
C ALA A 159 -16.28 -9.98 -4.34
N ASP A 160 -16.91 -10.48 -5.41
CA ASP A 160 -16.48 -11.69 -6.10
C ASP A 160 -15.16 -11.47 -6.83
N VAL A 161 -15.01 -10.33 -7.48
CA VAL A 161 -13.75 -9.95 -8.13
C VAL A 161 -12.63 -9.80 -7.12
N LEU A 162 -12.87 -9.11 -6.01
CA LEU A 162 -11.87 -8.96 -4.94
C LEU A 162 -11.48 -10.32 -4.33
N ASN A 163 -12.44 -11.23 -4.11
CA ASN A 163 -12.15 -12.57 -3.62
C ASN A 163 -11.26 -13.35 -4.60
N ALA A 164 -11.53 -13.25 -5.91
CA ALA A 164 -10.68 -13.83 -6.94
C ALA A 164 -9.27 -13.23 -6.94
N LEU A 165 -9.14 -11.92 -6.77
CA LEU A 165 -7.84 -11.23 -6.65
C LEU A 165 -7.10 -11.61 -5.36
N PHE A 166 -7.78 -11.79 -4.24
CA PHE A 166 -7.15 -12.25 -3.00
C PHE A 166 -6.55 -13.66 -3.12
N ALA A 167 -7.02 -14.50 -4.05
CA ALA A 167 -6.39 -15.78 -4.36
C ALA A 167 -4.94 -15.65 -4.84
N ILE A 168 -4.52 -14.48 -5.34
CA ILE A 168 -3.12 -14.15 -5.66
C ILE A 168 -2.20 -14.34 -4.45
N TYR A 169 -2.72 -14.14 -3.22
CA TYR A 169 -1.95 -14.36 -1.99
C TYR A 169 -1.53 -15.82 -1.82
N SER A 170 -2.30 -16.77 -2.34
CA SER A 170 -2.04 -18.21 -2.24
C SER A 170 -1.05 -18.75 -3.28
N ILE A 171 -0.64 -17.92 -4.26
CA ILE A 171 0.39 -18.33 -5.24
C ILE A 171 1.70 -18.57 -4.50
N PRO A 172 2.38 -19.72 -4.71
CA PRO A 172 3.68 -20.00 -4.08
C PRO A 172 4.70 -18.89 -4.36
N GLU A 173 5.56 -18.60 -3.37
CA GLU A 173 6.67 -17.67 -3.54
C GLU A 173 7.67 -18.18 -4.59
N GLY A 174 8.24 -17.24 -5.34
CA GLY A 174 9.23 -17.55 -6.36
C GLY A 174 9.35 -16.43 -7.38
N PRO A 175 10.37 -16.51 -8.26
CA PRO A 175 10.66 -15.45 -9.24
C PRO A 175 9.50 -15.18 -10.19
N GLU A 176 8.68 -16.20 -10.48
CA GLU A 176 7.52 -16.09 -11.39
C GLU A 176 6.23 -15.60 -10.70
N TRP A 177 6.26 -15.30 -9.39
CA TRP A 177 5.04 -14.95 -8.66
C TRP A 177 4.29 -13.77 -9.29
N ARG A 178 5.01 -12.69 -9.65
CA ARG A 178 4.40 -11.49 -10.25
C ARG A 178 3.76 -11.80 -11.62
N ASP A 179 4.40 -12.63 -12.43
CA ASP A 179 3.87 -13.00 -13.74
C ASP A 179 2.63 -13.89 -13.62
N ARG A 180 2.60 -14.78 -12.62
CA ARG A 180 1.40 -15.57 -12.30
C ARG A 180 0.26 -14.67 -11.81
N ALA A 181 0.55 -13.71 -10.93
CA ALA A 181 -0.43 -12.73 -10.45
C ALA A 181 -1.03 -11.91 -11.60
N ARG A 182 -0.20 -11.41 -12.52
CA ARG A 182 -0.67 -10.69 -13.72
C ARG A 182 -1.50 -11.56 -14.67
N ARG A 183 -1.22 -12.87 -14.77
CA ARG A 183 -2.07 -13.80 -15.54
C ARG A 183 -3.44 -13.95 -14.91
N ILE A 184 -3.54 -13.97 -13.59
CA ILE A 184 -4.84 -13.96 -12.89
C ILE A 184 -5.59 -12.66 -13.16
N VAL A 185 -4.92 -11.51 -13.10
CA VAL A 185 -5.54 -10.22 -13.45
C VAL A 185 -6.14 -10.28 -14.86
N ARG A 186 -5.39 -10.76 -15.85
CA ARG A 186 -5.91 -10.91 -17.22
C ARG A 186 -7.10 -11.84 -17.30
N LEU A 187 -7.03 -13.01 -16.62
CA LEU A 187 -8.14 -13.96 -16.58
C LEU A 187 -9.41 -13.34 -15.99
N VAL A 188 -9.26 -12.55 -14.93
CA VAL A 188 -10.38 -11.81 -14.32
C VAL A 188 -10.93 -10.76 -15.30
N MET A 189 -10.05 -9.99 -15.97
CA MET A 189 -10.47 -9.00 -16.97
C MET A 189 -11.21 -9.64 -18.14
N ASP A 190 -10.73 -10.77 -18.66
CA ASP A 190 -11.39 -11.52 -19.73
C ASP A 190 -12.80 -12.00 -19.28
N GLY A 191 -12.95 -12.32 -18.01
CA GLY A 191 -14.25 -12.64 -17.41
C GLY A 191 -15.18 -11.44 -17.26
N LEU A 192 -14.63 -10.25 -17.00
CA LEU A 192 -15.40 -9.00 -16.83
C LEU A 192 -15.85 -8.38 -18.15
N ARG A 193 -15.00 -8.42 -19.18
CA ARG A 193 -15.30 -7.83 -20.49
C ARG A 193 -16.52 -8.48 -21.14
N ARG A 194 -17.26 -7.68 -21.91
CA ARG A 194 -18.38 -8.15 -22.75
C ARG A 194 -17.91 -8.75 -24.06
#